data_a3b091e71bbe0510a529d6cc6d998edf
#
_entry.id   a3b091e71bbe0510a529d6cc6d998edf
#
_cell.length_a   1.000
_cell.length_b   1.000
_cell.length_c   1.000
_cell.angle_alpha   90.00
_cell.angle_beta   90.00
_cell.angle_gamma   90.00
#
_symmetry.space_group_name_H-M   'P 1'
#
loop_
_entity.id
_entity.type
_entity.pdbx_description
1 polymer ?
#
loop_
_entity_poly.entity_id
_entity_poly.type
_entity_poly.pdbx_seq_one_letter_code
_entity_poly.pdbx_strand_id
1 'polypeptide(L)'
;MNIENTQSQMRKGVLEFCILSIIQRGEAYPSDIIEEMKKAKLNILEGTLYPLLTRLKNADLLNYRWVESSGGPPRKYFSLTEKGAAFYKDLENTWREMADGVERVIENEGIEIREQGEGSSEQLNENSELTTHNPQLTTDNPQPSTDN
;
A
#
# COMPACT_ATOMS: atom_id res chain seq x y z
N MET A 1 -21.94 6.13 18.84
CA MET A 1 -20.61 5.78 18.28
C MET A 1 -19.59 6.74 18.82
N ASN A 2 -18.50 6.23 19.37
CA ASN A 2 -17.45 7.06 19.96
C ASN A 2 -16.45 7.50 18.89
N ILE A 3 -16.22 8.79 18.74
CA ILE A 3 -15.32 9.34 17.74
C ILE A 3 -13.88 8.87 17.93
N GLU A 4 -13.40 8.79 19.17
CA GLU A 4 -12.05 8.35 19.46
C GLU A 4 -11.79 6.92 19.01
N ASN A 5 -12.78 6.05 19.21
CA ASN A 5 -12.71 4.67 18.77
C ASN A 5 -12.70 4.57 17.24
N THR A 6 -13.52 5.36 16.58
CA THR A 6 -13.57 5.40 15.11
C THR A 6 -12.25 5.91 14.52
N GLN A 7 -11.69 6.96 15.09
CA GLN A 7 -10.37 7.48 14.68
C GLN A 7 -9.27 6.44 14.88
N SER A 8 -9.30 5.71 15.99
CA SER A 8 -8.36 4.63 16.24
C SER A 8 -8.47 3.52 15.21
N GLN A 9 -9.70 3.16 14.83
CA GLN A 9 -9.95 2.16 13.78
C GLN A 9 -9.40 2.61 12.42
N MET A 10 -9.60 3.86 12.06
CA MET A 10 -9.05 4.41 10.82
C MET A 10 -7.53 4.32 10.77
N ARG A 11 -6.87 4.65 11.87
CA ARG A 11 -5.40 4.63 11.95
C ARG A 11 -4.81 3.23 11.88
N LYS A 12 -5.48 2.25 12.45
CA LYS A 12 -4.98 0.86 12.49
C LYS A 12 -4.62 0.30 11.11
N GLY A 13 -5.39 0.63 10.11
CA GLY A 13 -5.16 0.13 8.77
C GLY A 13 -3.87 0.62 8.11
N VAL A 14 -3.29 1.71 8.60
CA VAL A 14 -2.09 2.31 7.98
C VAL A 14 -0.84 2.22 8.86
N LEU A 15 -0.95 1.72 10.08
CA LEU A 15 0.20 1.69 11.00
C LEU A 15 1.35 0.83 10.48
N GLU A 16 1.09 -0.37 10.00
CA GLU A 16 2.12 -1.25 9.45
C GLU A 16 2.80 -0.62 8.24
N PHE A 17 2.02 0.01 7.37
CA PHE A 17 2.55 0.74 6.22
C PHE A 17 3.47 1.89 6.65
N CYS A 18 3.08 2.66 7.65
CA CYS A 18 3.91 3.75 8.18
C CYS A 18 5.22 3.24 8.79
N ILE A 19 5.16 2.14 9.53
CA ILE A 19 6.35 1.50 10.11
C ILE A 19 7.31 1.06 8.99
N LEU A 20 6.80 0.37 7.98
CA LEU A 20 7.61 -0.05 6.83
C LEU A 20 8.18 1.14 6.07
N SER A 21 7.40 2.22 5.94
CA SER A 21 7.83 3.46 5.29
C SER A 21 9.02 4.11 6.01
N ILE A 22 9.01 4.10 7.33
CA ILE A 22 10.12 4.63 8.13
C ILE A 22 11.36 3.75 7.95
N ILE A 23 11.22 2.45 8.06
CA ILE A 23 12.33 1.49 8.00
C ILE A 23 12.93 1.41 6.58
N GLN A 24 12.14 1.64 5.54
CA GLN A 24 12.65 1.62 4.17
C GLN A 24 13.63 2.77 3.89
N ARG A 25 13.57 3.86 4.63
CA ARG A 25 14.50 4.98 4.50
C ARG A 25 15.88 4.63 5.10
N GLY A 26 15.95 3.65 5.96
CA GLY A 26 17.15 3.21 6.63
C GLY A 26 16.81 2.40 7.87
N GLU A 27 17.78 1.66 8.38
CA GLU A 27 17.62 0.91 9.61
C GLU A 27 17.14 1.82 10.75
N ALA A 28 16.30 1.30 11.62
CA ALA A 28 15.71 2.09 12.70
C ALA A 28 15.56 1.30 13.99
N TYR A 29 15.79 1.98 15.10
CA TYR A 29 15.40 1.49 16.41
C TYR A 29 13.90 1.71 16.64
N PRO A 30 13.24 0.93 17.51
CA PRO A 30 11.84 1.20 17.86
C PRO A 30 11.62 2.63 18.37
N SER A 31 12.56 3.19 19.13
CA SER A 31 12.48 4.58 19.60
C SER A 31 12.49 5.59 18.46
N ASP A 32 13.24 5.32 17.37
CA ASP A 32 13.26 6.17 16.19
C ASP A 32 11.90 6.15 15.47
N ILE A 33 11.30 4.98 15.40
CA ILE A 33 9.97 4.81 14.79
C ILE A 33 8.92 5.61 15.56
N ILE A 34 8.93 5.51 16.87
CA ILE A 34 8.02 6.27 17.75
C ILE A 34 8.19 7.77 17.52
N GLU A 35 9.44 8.23 17.46
CA GLU A 35 9.75 9.64 17.26
C GLU A 35 9.27 10.14 15.90
N GLU A 36 9.54 9.40 14.83
CA GLU A 36 9.10 9.74 13.48
C GLU A 36 7.57 9.77 13.36
N MET A 37 6.89 8.81 13.98
CA MET A 37 5.43 8.80 14.03
C MET A 37 4.89 10.03 14.79
N LYS A 38 5.54 10.39 15.88
CA LYS A 38 5.17 11.58 16.67
C LYS A 38 5.33 12.87 15.85
N LYS A 39 6.43 13.01 15.13
CA LYS A 39 6.66 14.15 14.22
C LYS A 39 5.56 14.26 13.17
N ALA A 40 5.08 13.14 12.67
CA ALA A 40 3.98 13.07 11.71
C ALA A 40 2.59 13.22 12.33
N LYS A 41 2.50 13.41 13.65
CA LYS A 41 1.24 13.50 14.41
C LYS A 41 0.38 12.23 14.32
N LEU A 42 1.02 11.11 14.11
CA LEU A 42 0.37 9.79 14.04
C LEU A 42 0.60 8.94 15.28
N ASN A 43 1.03 9.49 16.34
CA ASN A 43 1.39 8.90 17.62
C ASN A 43 1.11 7.40 17.76
N ILE A 44 2.15 6.62 18.01
CA ILE A 44 2.04 5.19 18.29
C ILE A 44 2.61 4.91 19.68
N LEU A 45 1.92 4.07 20.44
CA LEU A 45 2.39 3.64 21.75
C LEU A 45 3.33 2.44 21.60
N GLU A 46 4.28 2.30 22.51
CA GLU A 46 5.18 1.14 22.55
C GLU A 46 4.42 -0.18 22.56
N GLY A 47 3.35 -0.25 23.37
CA GLY A 47 2.50 -1.44 23.45
C GLY A 47 1.80 -1.81 22.15
N THR A 48 1.69 -0.89 21.21
CA THR A 48 1.16 -1.14 19.86
C THR A 48 2.28 -1.45 18.88
N LEU A 49 3.40 -0.75 18.98
CA LEU A 49 4.52 -0.89 18.05
C LEU A 49 5.19 -2.26 18.12
N TYR A 50 5.55 -2.73 19.30
CA TYR A 50 6.30 -3.97 19.46
C TYR A 50 5.58 -5.20 18.89
N PRO A 51 4.28 -5.40 19.13
CA PRO A 51 3.55 -6.50 18.48
C PRO A 51 3.52 -6.41 16.96
N LEU A 52 3.45 -5.20 16.41
CA LEU A 52 3.47 -5.00 14.96
C LEU A 52 4.85 -5.33 14.36
N LEU A 53 5.93 -4.91 15.02
CA LEU A 53 7.29 -5.26 14.61
C LEU A 53 7.49 -6.78 14.62
N THR A 54 7.02 -7.45 15.65
CA THR A 54 7.08 -8.92 15.76
C THR A 54 6.31 -9.58 14.63
N ARG A 55 5.11 -9.11 14.35
CA ARG A 55 4.28 -9.62 13.25
C ARG A 55 4.95 -9.45 11.89
N LEU A 56 5.50 -8.29 11.62
CA LEU A 56 6.20 -7.99 10.37
C LEU A 56 7.46 -8.85 10.21
N LYS A 57 8.21 -9.04 11.29
CA LYS A 57 9.37 -9.91 11.31
C LYS A 57 8.98 -11.37 11.04
N ASN A 58 7.93 -11.85 11.67
CA ASN A 58 7.45 -13.23 11.48
C ASN A 58 6.91 -13.47 10.06
N ALA A 59 6.48 -12.43 9.38
CA ALA A 59 6.08 -12.47 7.97
C ALA A 59 7.26 -12.35 7.00
N ASP A 60 8.48 -12.34 7.49
CA ASP A 60 9.73 -12.17 6.72
C ASP A 60 9.83 -10.82 5.99
N LEU A 61 9.13 -9.81 6.47
CA LEU A 61 9.20 -8.45 5.91
C LEU A 61 10.29 -7.61 6.57
N LEU A 62 10.64 -7.93 7.81
CA LEU A 62 11.69 -7.26 8.56
C LEU A 62 12.74 -8.26 9.04
N ASN A 63 13.98 -7.78 9.12
CA ASN A 63 15.06 -8.38 9.88
C ASN A 63 15.44 -7.44 11.00
N TYR A 64 16.19 -7.94 11.99
CA TYR A 64 16.82 -7.09 12.97
C TYR A 64 18.22 -7.60 13.30
N ARG A 65 19.07 -6.70 13.76
CA ARG A 65 20.35 -7.02 14.35
C ARG A 65 20.45 -6.36 15.72
N TRP A 66 21.20 -6.97 16.59
CA TRP A 66 21.50 -6.39 17.89
C TRP A 66 22.65 -5.40 17.75
N VAL A 67 22.49 -4.23 18.36
CA VAL A 67 23.53 -3.20 18.41
C VAL A 67 23.78 -2.89 19.87
N GLU A 68 25.05 -2.97 20.28
CA GLU A 68 25.44 -2.57 21.63
C GLU A 68 25.32 -1.06 21.79
N SER A 69 24.73 -0.63 22.89
CA SER A 69 24.69 0.77 23.26
C SER A 69 25.66 1.04 24.41
N SER A 70 26.39 2.15 24.35
CA SER A 70 27.27 2.56 25.44
C SER A 70 26.45 2.90 26.68
N GLY A 71 26.51 2.05 27.72
CA GLY A 71 25.87 2.30 28.99
C GLY A 71 24.43 1.78 29.14
N GLY A 72 23.96 0.93 28.22
CA GLY A 72 22.62 0.35 28.27
C GLY A 72 22.58 -1.05 27.69
N PRO A 73 21.41 -1.74 27.76
CA PRO A 73 21.25 -3.03 27.13
C PRO A 73 21.32 -2.93 25.61
N PRO A 74 21.69 -4.02 24.91
CA PRO A 74 21.69 -4.05 23.47
C PRO A 74 20.31 -3.71 22.88
N ARG A 75 20.28 -3.05 21.74
CA ARG A 75 19.08 -2.64 21.06
C ARG A 75 18.89 -3.38 19.74
N LYS A 76 17.65 -3.66 19.38
CA LYS A 76 17.31 -4.19 18.07
C LYS A 76 17.24 -3.06 17.05
N TYR A 77 17.94 -3.27 15.93
CA TYR A 77 17.97 -2.33 14.82
C TYR A 77 17.30 -3.01 13.63
N PHE A 78 16.14 -2.52 13.23
CA PHE A 78 15.29 -3.16 12.21
C PHE A 78 15.62 -2.67 10.82
N SER A 79 15.54 -3.58 9.85
CA SER A 79 15.72 -3.30 8.42
C SER A 79 14.70 -4.07 7.60
N LEU A 80 14.44 -3.61 6.37
CA LEU A 80 13.59 -4.35 5.45
C LEU A 80 14.35 -5.52 4.83
N THR A 81 13.66 -6.64 4.66
CA THR A 81 14.10 -7.71 3.77
C THR A 81 13.79 -7.33 2.31
N GLU A 82 14.29 -8.11 1.34
CA GLU A 82 13.89 -7.93 -0.07
C GLU A 82 12.39 -8.10 -0.24
N LYS A 83 11.81 -9.09 0.43
CA LYS A 83 10.36 -9.32 0.45
C LYS A 83 9.63 -8.10 1.06
N GLY A 84 10.18 -7.55 2.14
CA GLY A 84 9.63 -6.36 2.79
C GLY A 84 9.67 -5.13 1.89
N ALA A 85 10.74 -4.94 1.14
CA ALA A 85 10.86 -3.83 0.20
C ALA A 85 9.83 -3.92 -0.94
N ALA A 86 9.62 -5.11 -1.49
CA ALA A 86 8.60 -5.34 -2.52
C ALA A 86 7.19 -5.14 -1.95
N PHE A 87 6.94 -5.67 -0.77
CA PHE A 87 5.66 -5.51 -0.08
C PHE A 87 5.37 -4.03 0.23
N TYR A 88 6.37 -3.28 0.67
CA TYR A 88 6.24 -1.85 0.90
C TYR A 88 5.82 -1.10 -0.36
N LYS A 89 6.42 -1.41 -1.50
CA LYS A 89 6.07 -0.77 -2.77
C LYS A 89 4.61 -1.01 -3.16
N ASP A 90 4.14 -2.23 -2.98
CA ASP A 90 2.74 -2.58 -3.26
C ASP A 90 1.80 -1.80 -2.33
N LEU A 91 2.14 -1.71 -1.05
CA LEU A 91 1.36 -0.92 -0.09
C LEU A 91 1.40 0.58 -0.39
N GLU A 92 2.54 1.10 -0.85
CA GLU A 92 2.63 2.51 -1.23
C GLU A 92 1.67 2.83 -2.38
N ASN A 93 1.63 1.98 -3.39
CA ASN A 93 0.69 2.14 -4.50
C ASN A 93 -0.76 2.06 -4.02
N THR A 94 -1.06 1.08 -3.18
CA THR A 94 -2.40 0.90 -2.59
C THR A 94 -2.80 2.14 -1.79
N TRP A 95 -1.89 2.67 -0.98
CA TRP A 95 -2.15 3.87 -0.19
C TRP A 95 -2.48 5.07 -1.08
N ARG A 96 -1.68 5.31 -2.13
CA ARG A 96 -1.90 6.45 -3.02
C ARG A 96 -3.24 6.35 -3.75
N GLU A 97 -3.56 5.18 -4.28
CA GLU A 97 -4.84 4.94 -4.95
C GLU A 97 -6.02 5.11 -3.98
N MET A 98 -5.89 4.56 -2.79
CA MET A 98 -6.94 4.64 -1.77
C MET A 98 -7.12 6.08 -1.27
N ALA A 99 -6.04 6.78 -0.99
CA ALA A 99 -6.09 8.17 -0.55
C ALA A 99 -6.74 9.07 -1.60
N ASP A 100 -6.36 8.91 -2.86
CA ASP A 100 -6.97 9.65 -3.97
C ASP A 100 -8.46 9.32 -4.11
N GLY A 101 -8.80 8.05 -3.98
CA GLY A 101 -10.20 7.60 -4.02
C GLY A 101 -11.04 8.20 -2.91
N VAL A 102 -10.52 8.21 -1.68
CA VAL A 102 -11.19 8.82 -0.53
C VAL A 102 -11.38 10.32 -0.75
N GLU A 103 -10.35 11.00 -1.23
CA GLU A 103 -10.44 12.44 -1.52
C GLU A 103 -11.52 12.73 -2.56
N ARG A 104 -11.61 11.94 -3.62
CA ARG A 104 -12.69 12.09 -4.62
C ARG A 104 -14.07 11.91 -4.01
N VAL A 105 -14.22 10.98 -3.08
CA VAL A 105 -15.49 10.77 -2.37
C VAL A 105 -15.84 11.98 -1.50
N ILE A 106 -14.86 12.50 -0.75
CA ILE A 106 -15.05 13.68 0.12
C ILE A 106 -15.43 14.90 -0.71
N GLU A 107 -14.78 15.10 -1.84
CA GLU A 107 -14.96 16.27 -2.71
C GLU A 107 -16.13 16.13 -3.69
N ASN A 108 -16.80 14.99 -3.69
CA ASN A 108 -17.90 14.67 -4.63
C ASN A 108 -17.48 14.64 -6.11
N GLU A 109 -16.19 14.57 -6.41
CA GLU A 109 -15.65 14.57 -7.78
C GLU A 109 -15.88 13.26 -8.54
N GLY A 110 -16.79 12.48 -8.24
CA GLY A 110 -17.07 11.25 -8.93
C GLY A 110 -18.46 10.73 -8.64
N ILE A 111 -19.25 11.54 -7.94
CA ILE A 111 -20.59 11.13 -7.52
C ILE A 111 -21.63 11.98 -8.24
N GLU A 112 -21.66 11.93 -9.54
CA GLU A 112 -22.78 12.43 -10.35
C GLU A 112 -23.90 11.41 -10.46
N ILE A 113 -23.93 10.44 -9.56
CA ILE A 113 -24.79 9.26 -9.66
C ILE A 113 -26.26 9.54 -9.33
N ARG A 114 -26.58 10.66 -8.65
CA ARG A 114 -27.94 10.86 -8.13
C ARG A 114 -28.91 11.43 -9.12
N GLU A 115 -28.44 12.04 -10.19
CA GLU A 115 -29.29 12.65 -11.21
C GLU A 115 -29.32 11.85 -12.52
N GLN A 116 -28.45 10.84 -12.70
CA GLN A 116 -28.30 10.10 -13.94
C GLN A 116 -28.16 8.59 -13.74
N GLY A 117 -28.96 8.01 -12.85
CA GLY A 117 -28.89 6.58 -12.54
C GLY A 117 -29.07 5.64 -13.76
N GLU A 118 -29.66 6.08 -14.84
CA GLU A 118 -29.88 5.28 -16.05
C GLU A 118 -28.85 5.56 -17.16
N GLY A 119 -28.23 6.73 -17.18
CA GLY A 119 -27.25 7.11 -18.22
C GLY A 119 -25.88 6.50 -18.04
N SER A 120 -25.46 6.15 -16.84
CA SER A 120 -24.13 5.62 -16.57
C SER A 120 -23.95 4.16 -16.96
N SER A 121 -25.02 3.39 -16.99
CA SER A 121 -25.00 1.98 -17.40
C SER A 121 -24.87 1.81 -18.92
N GLU A 122 -25.42 2.73 -19.69
CA GLU A 122 -25.30 2.71 -21.16
C GLU A 122 -23.88 3.07 -21.62
N GLN A 123 -23.23 4.02 -20.94
CA GLN A 123 -21.85 4.40 -21.29
C GLN A 123 -20.83 3.29 -21.00
N LEU A 124 -21.06 2.50 -19.95
CA LEU A 124 -20.22 1.36 -19.65
C LEU A 124 -20.34 0.24 -20.68
N ASN A 125 -21.53 0.07 -21.25
CA ASN A 125 -21.76 -0.93 -22.28
C ASN A 125 -21.12 -0.54 -23.63
N GLU A 126 -21.14 0.73 -23.99
CA GLU A 126 -20.49 1.20 -25.19
C GLU A 126 -18.97 1.03 -25.13
N ASN A 127 -18.37 1.29 -24.00
CA ASN A 127 -16.94 1.11 -23.82
C ASN A 127 -16.53 -0.38 -23.81
N SER A 128 -17.38 -1.27 -23.36
CA SER A 128 -17.09 -2.69 -23.40
C SER A 128 -17.23 -3.26 -24.81
N GLU A 129 -18.11 -2.73 -25.63
CA GLU A 129 -18.24 -3.13 -27.04
C GLU A 129 -17.06 -2.65 -27.88
N LEU A 130 -16.53 -1.46 -27.59
CA LEU A 130 -15.35 -0.94 -28.29
C LEU A 130 -14.07 -1.70 -27.97
N THR A 131 -13.95 -2.27 -26.78
CA THR A 131 -12.76 -3.06 -26.41
C THR A 131 -12.80 -4.48 -26.93
N THR A 132 -13.96 -5.00 -27.32
CA THR A 132 -14.09 -6.34 -27.91
C THR A 132 -13.90 -6.36 -29.41
N HIS A 133 -13.83 -5.20 -30.05
CA HIS A 133 -13.51 -5.10 -31.49
C HIS A 133 -11.99 -5.06 -31.66
N ASN A 134 -11.39 -6.20 -31.47
CA ASN A 134 -10.00 -6.41 -31.86
C ASN A 134 -10.00 -6.85 -33.32
N PRO A 135 -9.44 -6.06 -34.25
CA PRO A 135 -9.32 -6.54 -35.59
C PRO A 135 -8.41 -7.75 -35.60
N GLN A 136 -8.97 -8.87 -35.99
CA GLN A 136 -8.17 -10.04 -36.24
C GLN A 136 -7.13 -9.68 -37.29
N LEU A 137 -5.90 -9.65 -36.86
CA LEU A 137 -4.78 -9.74 -37.75
C LEU A 137 -4.86 -11.12 -38.41
N THR A 138 -5.42 -11.18 -39.57
CA THR A 138 -5.22 -12.31 -40.43
C THR A 138 -3.76 -12.31 -40.84
N THR A 139 -2.99 -13.08 -40.12
CA THR A 139 -1.67 -13.44 -40.59
C THR A 139 -1.87 -14.36 -41.76
N ASP A 140 -1.93 -13.81 -42.94
CA ASP A 140 -1.61 -14.56 -44.14
C ASP A 140 -0.13 -14.93 -44.01
N ASN A 141 0.08 -16.11 -43.61
CA ASN A 141 1.39 -16.72 -43.62
C ASN A 141 1.51 -17.37 -45.01
N PRO A 142 2.28 -16.76 -45.95
CA PRO A 142 2.54 -17.44 -47.19
C PRO A 142 3.45 -18.61 -46.90
N GLN A 143 2.96 -19.80 -47.17
CA GLN A 143 3.78 -21.00 -47.17
C GLN A 143 4.92 -20.84 -48.17
N PRO A 144 6.15 -21.16 -47.75
CA PRO A 144 7.20 -21.29 -48.73
C PRO A 144 6.90 -22.52 -49.59
N SER A 145 6.71 -22.28 -50.87
CA SER A 145 6.69 -23.35 -51.86
C SER A 145 8.07 -23.99 -51.89
N THR A 146 8.14 -25.21 -51.44
CA THR A 146 9.29 -26.07 -51.68
C THR A 146 9.21 -26.55 -53.09
N ASP A 147 9.90 -25.88 -53.97
CA ASP A 147 10.33 -26.48 -55.20
C ASP A 147 11.74 -27.00 -55.02
N ASN A 148 11.85 -28.32 -55.01
CA ASN A 148 12.87 -29.21 -55.48
C ASN A 148 14.32 -28.80 -55.31
#